data_9d1bf574bbe32658e4bdc46b3b763daa
#
_entry.id   9d1bf574bbe32658e4bdc46b3b763daa
#
_cell.length_a   1.000
_cell.length_b   1.000
_cell.length_c   1.000
_cell.angle_alpha   90.00
_cell.angle_beta   90.00
_cell.angle_gamma   90.00
#
_symmetry.space_group_name_H-M   'P 1'
#
loop_
_entity.id
_entity.type
_entity.pdbx_description
1 polymer ?
#
loop_
_entity_poly.entity_id
_entity_poly.type
_entity_poly.pdbx_seq_one_letter_code
_entity_poly.pdbx_strand_id
1 'polypeptide(L)'
;MPSQGYATIGLKPAILAKLQKDTDEFYPGMFLPSALIIIMNEIKRGYYSVGLHNIRPDFSGRYTSLTIRSDVKLWLEENYNNLKEEYDRKYKANSFTHFADIFMLNMFESKAAAQNNIITLKEADFRWLVEEYEKRKQDYKARHGVYTFEQFADVFLKELLDKVNAAKKMLTI
;
A
#
# COMPACT_ATOMS: atom_id res chain seq x y z
N MET A 1 24.44 12.46 15.13
CA MET A 1 24.41 11.34 14.18
C MET A 1 23.25 10.43 14.56
N PRO A 2 22.48 9.90 13.59
CA PRO A 2 21.47 8.89 13.92
C PRO A 2 22.13 7.69 14.61
N SER A 3 21.44 7.09 15.58
CA SER A 3 21.90 5.85 16.21
C SER A 3 21.98 4.72 15.18
N GLN A 4 22.78 3.70 15.46
CA GLN A 4 22.95 2.55 14.58
C GLN A 4 21.57 1.97 14.20
N GLY A 5 21.27 1.84 12.90
CA GLY A 5 19.97 1.37 12.39
C GLY A 5 18.98 2.47 12.00
N TYR A 6 19.35 3.74 12.14
CA TYR A 6 18.52 4.89 11.73
C TYR A 6 19.23 5.79 10.73
N ALA A 7 18.46 6.44 9.89
CA ALA A 7 18.91 7.37 8.87
C ALA A 7 18.02 8.61 8.84
N THR A 8 18.51 9.68 8.23
CA THR A 8 17.75 10.92 8.07
C THR A 8 17.38 11.14 6.62
N ILE A 9 16.18 11.61 6.37
CA ILE A 9 15.72 12.13 5.08
C ILE A 9 15.17 13.54 5.25
N GLY A 10 15.29 14.36 4.20
CA GLY A 10 14.69 15.69 4.18
C GLY A 10 13.30 15.65 3.57
N LEU A 11 12.33 16.29 4.20
CA LEU A 11 10.96 16.46 3.69
C LEU A 11 10.57 17.93 3.67
N LYS A 12 9.72 18.32 2.72
CA LYS A 12 9.08 19.62 2.74
C LYS A 12 8.07 19.72 3.88
N PRO A 13 7.97 20.88 4.57
CA PRO A 13 7.11 21.01 5.75
C PRO A 13 5.64 20.66 5.50
N ALA A 14 5.09 21.12 4.37
CA ALA A 14 3.71 20.82 4.02
C ALA A 14 3.48 19.32 3.76
N ILE A 15 4.46 18.64 3.16
CA ILE A 15 4.41 17.20 2.92
C ILE A 15 4.52 16.44 4.25
N LEU A 16 5.45 16.82 5.12
CA LEU A 16 5.58 16.23 6.45
C LEU A 16 4.27 16.35 7.25
N ALA A 17 3.63 17.55 7.23
CA ALA A 17 2.37 17.78 7.92
C ALA A 17 1.22 16.91 7.35
N LYS A 18 1.15 16.75 6.01
CA LYS A 18 0.16 15.87 5.39
C LYS A 18 0.40 14.40 5.77
N LEU A 19 1.63 13.93 5.70
CA LEU A 19 1.97 12.54 6.06
C LEU A 19 1.68 12.25 7.54
N GLN A 20 1.91 13.20 8.43
CA GLN A 20 1.54 13.09 9.85
C GLN A 20 0.02 12.98 10.02
N LYS A 21 -0.74 13.85 9.34
CA LYS A 21 -2.21 13.80 9.35
C LYS A 21 -2.72 12.46 8.82
N ASP A 22 -2.22 11.99 7.69
CA ASP A 22 -2.60 10.70 7.11
C ASP A 22 -2.21 9.55 8.04
N THR A 23 -1.07 9.66 8.74
CA THR A 23 -0.67 8.70 9.77
C THR A 23 -1.67 8.64 10.92
N ASP A 24 -2.11 9.78 11.43
CA ASP A 24 -3.11 9.83 12.51
C ASP A 24 -4.45 9.26 12.07
N GLU A 25 -4.82 9.40 10.80
CA GLU A 25 -6.05 8.85 10.23
C GLU A 25 -5.99 7.32 10.11
N PHE A 26 -4.89 6.75 9.57
CA PHE A 26 -4.74 5.31 9.35
C PHE A 26 -4.29 4.54 10.59
N TYR A 27 -3.50 5.18 11.44
CA TYR A 27 -2.84 4.59 12.60
C TYR A 27 -2.90 5.53 13.81
N PRO A 28 -4.08 5.75 14.42
CA PRO A 28 -4.26 6.69 15.53
C PRO A 28 -3.23 6.48 16.66
N GLY A 29 -2.51 7.54 17.02
CA GLY A 29 -1.50 7.52 18.06
C GLY A 29 -0.14 6.94 17.65
N MET A 30 0.08 6.64 16.37
CA MET A 30 1.36 6.16 15.86
C MET A 30 2.19 7.33 15.29
N PHE A 31 3.53 7.24 15.44
CA PHE A 31 4.44 8.17 14.78
C PHE A 31 4.67 7.81 13.31
N LEU A 32 4.82 8.82 12.46
CA LEU A 32 5.07 8.66 11.03
C LEU A 32 6.20 7.66 10.69
N PRO A 33 7.38 7.66 11.34
CA PRO A 33 8.42 6.66 11.05
C PRO A 33 7.96 5.21 11.25
N SER A 34 7.10 4.96 12.23
CA SER A 34 6.54 3.61 12.49
C SER A 34 5.49 3.23 11.44
N ALA A 35 4.63 4.17 11.05
CA ALA A 35 3.65 3.97 10.00
C ALA A 35 4.31 3.64 8.65
N LEU A 36 5.42 4.32 8.32
CA LEU A 36 6.19 4.04 7.09
C LEU A 36 6.72 2.60 7.05
N ILE A 37 7.13 2.03 8.19
CA ILE A 37 7.57 0.62 8.26
C ILE A 37 6.40 -0.32 7.95
N ILE A 38 5.22 -0.05 8.50
CA ILE A 38 4.03 -0.88 8.29
C ILE A 38 3.63 -0.83 6.82
N ILE A 39 3.50 0.37 6.24
CA ILE A 39 3.12 0.58 4.85
C ILE A 39 4.13 -0.07 3.90
N MET A 40 5.44 0.12 4.14
CA MET A 40 6.48 -0.55 3.36
C MET A 40 6.32 -2.09 3.39
N ASN A 41 6.06 -2.66 4.57
CA ASN A 41 5.88 -4.11 4.71
C ASN A 41 4.60 -4.61 4.02
N GLU A 42 3.51 -3.86 4.08
CA GLU A 42 2.27 -4.15 3.35
C GLU A 42 2.51 -4.19 1.83
N ILE A 43 3.23 -3.20 1.29
CA ILE A 43 3.60 -3.13 -0.13
C ILE A 43 4.53 -4.30 -0.50
N LYS A 44 5.56 -4.58 0.31
CA LYS A 44 6.49 -5.71 0.07
C LYS A 44 5.79 -7.07 0.09
N ARG A 45 4.72 -7.21 0.86
CA ARG A 45 3.88 -8.44 0.90
C ARG A 45 2.86 -8.50 -0.22
N GLY A 46 2.76 -7.46 -1.06
CA GLY A 46 1.86 -7.42 -2.20
C GLY A 46 0.40 -7.13 -1.85
N TYR A 47 0.11 -6.55 -0.68
CA TYR A 47 -1.26 -6.17 -0.33
C TYR A 47 -1.80 -5.08 -1.25
N TYR A 48 -0.94 -4.18 -1.70
CA TYR A 48 -1.19 -3.20 -2.76
C TYR A 48 0.15 -2.73 -3.32
N SER A 49 0.12 -2.06 -4.48
CA SER A 49 1.27 -1.41 -5.10
C SER A 49 1.17 0.10 -4.98
N VAL A 50 2.32 0.79 -5.01
CA VAL A 50 2.33 2.26 -5.05
C VAL A 50 1.94 2.73 -6.44
N GLY A 51 0.76 3.36 -6.54
CA GLY A 51 0.27 3.95 -7.77
C GLY A 51 0.80 5.38 -7.98
N LEU A 52 0.66 5.87 -9.21
CA LEU A 52 0.92 7.26 -9.54
C LEU A 52 -0.38 8.08 -9.42
N HIS A 53 -0.64 8.61 -8.24
CA HIS A 53 -1.84 9.41 -7.98
C HIS A 53 -1.72 10.84 -8.52
N ASN A 54 -2.86 11.52 -8.70
CA ASN A 54 -2.85 12.91 -9.13
C ASN A 54 -2.72 13.84 -7.92
N ILE A 55 -1.52 13.87 -7.34
CA ILE A 55 -1.18 14.71 -6.20
C ILE A 55 -0.60 16.05 -6.67
N ARG A 56 -0.88 17.11 -5.92
CA ARG A 56 -0.30 18.45 -6.13
C ARG A 56 0.35 18.91 -4.82
N PRO A 57 1.55 18.40 -4.53
CA PRO A 57 2.23 18.73 -3.29
C PRO A 57 2.73 20.18 -3.28
N ASP A 58 2.70 20.79 -2.10
CA ASP A 58 3.37 22.07 -1.87
C ASP A 58 4.83 21.83 -1.50
N PHE A 59 5.73 22.28 -2.36
CA PHE A 59 7.18 22.18 -2.17
C PHE A 59 7.80 23.46 -1.58
N SER A 60 7.00 24.38 -1.07
CA SER A 60 7.50 25.59 -0.43
C SER A 60 8.26 25.29 0.88
N GLY A 61 9.05 26.24 1.31
CA GLY A 61 9.82 26.16 2.56
C GLY A 61 11.12 25.36 2.45
N ARG A 62 11.88 25.40 3.53
CA ARG A 62 13.13 24.62 3.67
C ARG A 62 12.83 23.21 4.08
N TYR A 63 13.66 22.26 3.66
CA TYR A 63 13.56 20.86 4.08
C TYR A 63 13.70 20.72 5.59
N THR A 64 12.84 19.91 6.17
CA THR A 64 12.88 19.47 7.58
C THR A 64 13.35 18.04 7.63
N SER A 65 14.21 17.72 8.60
CA SER A 65 14.73 16.37 8.77
C SER A 65 13.72 15.45 9.44
N LEU A 66 13.52 14.28 8.86
CA LEU A 66 12.79 13.16 9.46
C LEU A 66 13.76 12.00 9.69
N THR A 67 13.81 11.48 10.92
CA THR A 67 14.59 10.28 11.25
C THR A 67 13.73 9.05 11.04
N ILE A 68 14.20 8.13 10.21
CA ILE A 68 13.53 6.86 9.86
C ILE A 68 14.50 5.69 10.04
N ARG A 69 14.00 4.46 10.03
CA ARG A 69 14.86 3.28 10.02
C ARG A 69 15.67 3.21 8.71
N SER A 70 16.88 2.70 8.81
CA SER A 70 17.81 2.59 7.66
C SER A 70 17.26 1.69 6.55
N ASP A 71 16.51 0.64 6.89
CA ASP A 71 15.89 -0.25 5.90
C ASP A 71 14.78 0.45 5.09
N VAL A 72 14.01 1.35 5.71
CA VAL A 72 13.03 2.20 5.00
C VAL A 72 13.75 3.13 4.02
N LYS A 73 14.85 3.76 4.44
CA LYS A 73 15.64 4.63 3.56
C LYS A 73 16.21 3.87 2.38
N LEU A 74 16.83 2.72 2.61
CA LEU A 74 17.37 1.86 1.56
C LEU A 74 16.28 1.45 0.55
N TRP A 75 15.10 1.09 1.04
CA TRP A 75 13.96 0.75 0.19
C TRP A 75 13.48 1.96 -0.64
N LEU A 76 13.48 3.17 -0.08
CA LEU A 76 13.19 4.39 -0.85
C LEU A 76 14.25 4.65 -1.93
N GLU A 77 15.52 4.42 -1.63
CA GLU A 77 16.63 4.57 -2.59
C GLU A 77 16.54 3.54 -3.74
N GLU A 78 16.17 2.30 -3.43
CA GLU A 78 15.90 1.25 -4.42
C GLU A 78 14.75 1.65 -5.37
N ASN A 79 13.64 2.13 -4.80
CA ASN A 79 12.52 2.61 -5.61
C ASN A 79 12.87 3.83 -6.45
N TYR A 80 13.68 4.76 -5.91
CA TYR A 80 14.18 5.88 -6.68
C TYR A 80 14.97 5.43 -7.89
N ASN A 81 15.89 4.49 -7.73
CA ASN A 81 16.70 3.97 -8.84
C ASN A 81 15.83 3.32 -9.92
N ASN A 82 14.74 2.67 -9.55
CA ASN A 82 13.85 1.97 -10.47
C ASN A 82 12.81 2.88 -11.14
N LEU A 83 12.34 3.93 -10.44
CA LEU A 83 11.17 4.72 -10.83
C LEU A 83 11.48 6.18 -11.15
N LYS A 84 12.75 6.63 -11.02
CA LYS A 84 13.12 8.06 -11.15
C LYS A 84 12.66 8.70 -12.48
N GLU A 85 12.74 7.97 -13.58
CA GLU A 85 12.33 8.49 -14.90
C GLU A 85 10.82 8.70 -14.99
N GLU A 86 10.05 7.78 -14.42
CA GLU A 86 8.59 7.87 -14.38
C GLU A 86 8.12 9.02 -13.49
N TYR A 87 8.74 9.17 -12.31
CA TYR A 87 8.44 10.25 -11.36
C TYR A 87 8.92 11.61 -11.89
N ASP A 88 10.06 11.68 -12.57
CA ASP A 88 10.50 12.92 -13.23
C ASP A 88 9.53 13.33 -14.34
N ARG A 89 9.08 12.38 -15.16
CA ARG A 89 8.12 12.64 -16.23
C ARG A 89 6.79 13.20 -15.70
N LYS A 90 6.24 12.58 -14.65
CA LYS A 90 4.92 12.94 -14.11
C LYS A 90 4.96 14.14 -13.17
N TYR A 91 5.94 14.17 -12.27
CA TYR A 91 5.95 15.11 -11.13
C TYR A 91 7.14 16.08 -11.16
N LYS A 92 8.04 15.98 -12.15
CA LYS A 92 9.31 16.73 -12.19
C LYS A 92 10.22 16.42 -10.98
N ALA A 93 10.18 15.19 -10.48
CA ALA A 93 10.94 14.73 -9.32
C ALA A 93 12.34 14.25 -9.74
N ASN A 94 13.25 15.19 -9.99
CA ASN A 94 14.60 14.95 -10.56
C ASN A 94 15.68 14.66 -9.50
N SER A 95 15.34 14.65 -8.22
CA SER A 95 16.26 14.34 -7.12
C SER A 95 15.65 13.31 -6.17
N PHE A 96 16.52 12.59 -5.43
CA PHE A 96 16.06 11.62 -4.43
C PHE A 96 15.12 12.27 -3.38
N THR A 97 15.47 13.44 -2.87
CA THR A 97 14.65 14.13 -1.86
C THR A 97 13.26 14.46 -2.40
N HIS A 98 13.19 14.99 -3.63
CA HIS A 98 11.93 15.32 -4.28
C HIS A 98 11.12 14.06 -4.61
N PHE A 99 11.79 13.00 -5.07
CA PHE A 99 11.17 11.71 -5.26
C PHE A 99 10.60 11.15 -3.95
N ALA A 100 11.37 11.17 -2.86
CA ALA A 100 10.94 10.64 -1.57
C ALA A 100 9.69 11.36 -1.03
N ASP A 101 9.62 12.69 -1.16
CA ASP A 101 8.45 13.49 -0.85
C ASP A 101 7.19 12.95 -1.55
N ILE A 102 7.27 12.80 -2.87
CA ILE A 102 6.12 12.40 -3.70
C ILE A 102 5.81 10.91 -3.54
N PHE A 103 6.84 10.06 -3.44
CA PHE A 103 6.67 8.62 -3.31
C PHE A 103 5.95 8.27 -2.00
N MET A 104 6.32 8.92 -0.88
CA MET A 104 5.63 8.71 0.39
C MET A 104 4.18 9.18 0.34
N LEU A 105 3.87 10.30 -0.31
CA LEU A 105 2.48 10.71 -0.53
C LEU A 105 1.72 9.64 -1.34
N ASN A 106 2.30 9.14 -2.43
CA ASN A 106 1.70 8.08 -3.23
C ASN A 106 1.51 6.77 -2.44
N MET A 107 2.39 6.45 -1.49
CA MET A 107 2.22 5.29 -0.60
C MET A 107 0.93 5.41 0.22
N PHE A 108 0.69 6.56 0.85
CA PHE A 108 -0.51 6.82 1.65
C PHE A 108 -1.78 6.88 0.79
N GLU A 109 -1.75 7.52 -0.37
CA GLU A 109 -2.88 7.52 -1.31
C GLU A 109 -3.20 6.10 -1.83
N SER A 110 -2.18 5.28 -2.10
CA SER A 110 -2.36 3.88 -2.51
C SER A 110 -2.97 3.05 -1.38
N LYS A 111 -2.56 3.29 -0.13
CA LYS A 111 -3.17 2.65 1.04
C LYS A 111 -4.63 3.07 1.19
N ALA A 112 -4.95 4.35 1.04
CA ALA A 112 -6.32 4.85 1.06
C ALA A 112 -7.19 4.17 -0.01
N ALA A 113 -6.68 4.10 -1.25
CA ALA A 113 -7.35 3.42 -2.35
C ALA A 113 -7.56 1.93 -2.09
N ALA A 114 -6.55 1.25 -1.51
CA ALA A 114 -6.65 -0.16 -1.14
C ALA A 114 -7.70 -0.40 -0.05
N GLN A 115 -7.77 0.47 0.98
CA GLN A 115 -8.79 0.37 2.03
C GLN A 115 -10.21 0.60 1.51
N ASN A 116 -10.39 1.50 0.55
CA ASN A 116 -11.69 1.70 -0.09
C ASN A 116 -12.14 0.49 -0.93
N ASN A 117 -11.21 -0.38 -1.32
CA ASN A 117 -11.47 -1.64 -2.02
C ASN A 117 -11.56 -2.85 -1.06
N ILE A 118 -11.39 -2.66 0.25
CA ILE A 118 -11.59 -3.71 1.24
C ILE A 118 -13.09 -3.95 1.37
N ILE A 119 -13.53 -5.13 0.98
CA ILE A 119 -14.87 -5.60 1.27
C ILE A 119 -14.94 -5.88 2.77
N THR A 120 -15.65 -5.02 3.51
CA THR A 120 -15.97 -5.29 4.90
C THR A 120 -17.01 -6.41 4.94
N LEU A 121 -16.57 -7.63 5.20
CA LEU A 121 -17.47 -8.76 5.39
C LEU A 121 -18.18 -8.63 6.75
N LYS A 122 -19.50 -8.85 6.76
CA LYS A 122 -20.24 -9.05 8.01
C LYS A 122 -19.75 -10.33 8.69
N GLU A 123 -19.87 -10.42 9.99
CA GLU A 123 -19.41 -11.60 10.75
C GLU A 123 -19.99 -12.91 10.22
N ALA A 124 -21.24 -12.91 9.76
CA ALA A 124 -21.87 -14.07 9.14
C ALA A 124 -21.21 -14.49 7.83
N ASP A 125 -20.85 -13.50 6.98
CA ASP A 125 -20.19 -13.74 5.68
C ASP A 125 -18.76 -14.23 5.89
N PHE A 126 -18.07 -13.70 6.90
CA PHE A 126 -16.74 -14.16 7.27
C PHE A 126 -16.77 -15.61 7.78
N ARG A 127 -17.71 -15.97 8.67
CA ARG A 127 -17.89 -17.37 9.11
C ARG A 127 -18.16 -18.30 7.94
N TRP A 128 -19.07 -17.93 7.05
CA TRP A 128 -19.35 -18.71 5.85
C TRP A 128 -18.08 -18.92 5.00
N LEU A 129 -17.27 -17.87 4.81
CA LEU A 129 -16.03 -17.96 4.03
C LEU A 129 -15.01 -18.91 4.69
N VAL A 130 -14.90 -18.88 6.03
CA VAL A 130 -14.06 -19.84 6.79
C VAL A 130 -14.56 -21.27 6.62
N GLU A 131 -15.87 -21.51 6.69
CA GLU A 131 -16.46 -22.83 6.45
C GLU A 131 -16.19 -23.33 5.03
N GLU A 132 -16.30 -22.46 4.01
CA GLU A 132 -15.98 -22.82 2.63
C GLU A 132 -14.49 -23.14 2.46
N TYR A 133 -13.60 -22.42 3.15
CA TYR A 133 -12.18 -22.76 3.19
C TYR A 133 -11.93 -24.15 3.76
N GLU A 134 -12.50 -24.47 4.91
CA GLU A 134 -12.32 -25.79 5.53
C GLU A 134 -12.83 -26.93 4.65
N LYS A 135 -13.95 -26.72 3.94
CA LYS A 135 -14.51 -27.70 2.99
C LYS A 135 -13.64 -27.89 1.74
N ARG A 136 -12.97 -26.85 1.25
CA ARG A 136 -12.36 -26.80 -0.08
C ARG A 136 -10.84 -26.70 -0.08
N LYS A 137 -10.19 -26.52 1.07
CA LYS A 137 -8.76 -26.24 1.17
C LYS A 137 -7.87 -27.26 0.45
N GLN A 138 -8.23 -28.55 0.47
CA GLN A 138 -7.45 -29.59 -0.20
C GLN A 138 -7.56 -29.49 -1.73
N ASP A 139 -8.75 -29.22 -2.25
CA ASP A 139 -9.02 -29.06 -3.66
C ASP A 139 -8.34 -27.79 -4.20
N TYR A 140 -8.42 -26.67 -3.46
CA TYR A 140 -7.76 -25.42 -3.83
C TYR A 140 -6.23 -25.50 -3.73
N LYS A 141 -5.71 -26.24 -2.76
CA LYS A 141 -4.29 -26.56 -2.69
C LYS A 141 -3.83 -27.31 -3.96
N ALA A 142 -4.57 -28.31 -4.39
CA ALA A 142 -4.22 -29.11 -5.56
C ALA A 142 -4.35 -28.33 -6.88
N ARG A 143 -5.40 -27.52 -7.04
CA ARG A 143 -5.67 -26.78 -8.29
C ARG A 143 -4.95 -25.46 -8.42
N HIS A 144 -4.77 -24.72 -7.33
CA HIS A 144 -4.29 -23.34 -7.34
C HIS A 144 -3.02 -23.10 -6.52
N GLY A 145 -2.48 -24.12 -5.83
CA GLY A 145 -1.34 -23.95 -4.94
C GLY A 145 -1.63 -23.09 -3.71
N VAL A 146 -2.88 -23.06 -3.25
CA VAL A 146 -3.35 -22.27 -2.11
C VAL A 146 -3.05 -22.97 -0.80
N TYR A 147 -2.35 -22.32 0.12
CA TYR A 147 -1.91 -22.91 1.41
C TYR A 147 -2.46 -22.15 2.62
N THR A 148 -2.94 -20.93 2.46
CA THR A 148 -3.48 -20.09 3.54
C THR A 148 -4.93 -19.69 3.28
N PHE A 149 -5.63 -19.27 4.34
CA PHE A 149 -7.00 -18.76 4.24
C PHE A 149 -7.08 -17.51 3.35
N GLU A 150 -6.11 -16.60 3.47
CA GLU A 150 -6.06 -15.38 2.68
C GLU A 150 -5.93 -15.68 1.18
N GLN A 151 -5.02 -16.58 0.82
CA GLN A 151 -4.86 -17.02 -0.58
C GLN A 151 -6.13 -17.69 -1.12
N PHE A 152 -6.80 -18.49 -0.27
CA PHE A 152 -8.08 -19.10 -0.64
C PHE A 152 -9.14 -18.03 -0.87
N ALA A 153 -9.28 -17.07 0.05
CA ALA A 153 -10.26 -16.01 -0.05
C ALA A 153 -10.09 -15.20 -1.36
N ASP A 154 -8.88 -14.85 -1.72
CA ASP A 154 -8.58 -14.11 -2.95
C ASP A 154 -9.01 -14.88 -4.20
N VAL A 155 -8.64 -16.16 -4.31
CA VAL A 155 -8.97 -16.99 -5.48
C VAL A 155 -10.47 -17.29 -5.52
N PHE A 156 -11.06 -17.65 -4.39
CA PHE A 156 -12.46 -18.03 -4.28
C PHE A 156 -13.41 -16.87 -4.58
N LEU A 157 -13.14 -15.68 -4.02
CA LEU A 157 -13.95 -14.49 -4.27
C LEU A 157 -13.84 -14.03 -5.73
N LYS A 158 -12.67 -14.17 -6.35
CA LYS A 158 -12.49 -13.89 -7.77
C LYS A 158 -13.32 -14.84 -8.64
N GLU A 159 -13.29 -16.14 -8.37
CA GLU A 159 -14.12 -17.12 -9.08
C GLU A 159 -15.63 -16.84 -8.93
N LEU A 160 -16.06 -16.42 -7.74
CA LEU A 160 -17.45 -16.01 -7.51
C LEU A 160 -17.83 -14.78 -8.33
N LEU A 161 -16.96 -13.77 -8.34
CA LEU A 161 -17.17 -12.53 -9.11
C LEU A 161 -17.27 -12.82 -10.61
N ASP A 162 -16.40 -13.67 -11.13
CA ASP A 162 -16.41 -14.08 -12.54
C ASP A 162 -17.74 -14.80 -12.91
N LYS A 163 -18.23 -15.68 -12.02
CA LYS A 163 -19.55 -16.35 -12.21
C LYS A 163 -20.71 -15.35 -12.19
N VAL A 164 -20.69 -14.38 -11.26
CA VAL A 164 -21.72 -13.33 -11.20
C VAL A 164 -21.71 -12.46 -12.47
N ASN A 165 -20.53 -12.08 -12.95
CA ASN A 165 -20.38 -11.30 -14.17
C ASN A 165 -20.84 -12.06 -15.41
N ALA A 166 -20.54 -13.37 -15.48
CA ALA A 166 -21.04 -14.24 -16.56
C ALA A 166 -22.58 -14.34 -16.54
N ALA A 167 -23.16 -14.54 -15.35
CA ALA A 167 -24.63 -14.60 -15.20
C ALA A 167 -25.30 -13.26 -15.58
N LYS A 168 -24.72 -12.11 -15.20
CA LYS A 168 -25.23 -10.79 -15.60
C LYS A 168 -25.22 -10.60 -17.12
N LYS A 169 -24.19 -11.06 -17.82
CA LYS A 169 -24.13 -11.00 -19.30
C LYS A 169 -25.21 -11.84 -19.95
N MET A 170 -25.61 -12.98 -19.37
CA MET A 170 -26.68 -13.82 -19.88
C MET A 170 -28.08 -13.22 -19.68
N LEU A 171 -28.25 -12.36 -18.67
CA LEU A 171 -29.52 -11.69 -18.35
C LEU A 171 -29.72 -10.39 -19.13
N THR A 172 -28.72 -9.92 -19.87
CA THR A 172 -28.77 -8.66 -20.65
C THR A 172 -28.93 -8.92 -22.15
N ILE A 173 -29.18 -10.16 -22.55
CA ILE A 173 -29.58 -10.59 -23.91
C ILE A 173 -31.08 -10.85 -23.90
#